data_a35a89ba24d703b805b134da0a865f7c
#
_entry.id   a35a89ba24d703b805b134da0a865f7c
#
_cell.length_a   1.000
_cell.length_b   1.000
_cell.length_c   1.000
_cell.angle_alpha   90.00
_cell.angle_beta   90.00
_cell.angle_gamma   90.00
#
_symmetry.space_group_name_H-M   'P 1'
#
loop_
_entity.id
_entity.type
_entity.pdbx_description
1 polymer ?
#
loop_
_entity_poly.entity_id
_entity_poly.type
_entity_poly.pdbx_seq_one_letter_code
_entity_poly.pdbx_strand_id
1 'polypeptide(L)'
;MIKIDVFVQDRNWKKYIPNPSRYINHKKKYIKSVLDSLKIKKINFSILLAGHTEIKKLNKKFRKKNKSTDILSFPFYNIEDLKGNKNKSIYIGDIVLNFKKIDKKNFKMDFNRLWIHGFLHLLGYKHFKDKDFYKMNKLEKKILKKIKGN
;
A
#
# COMPACT_ATOMS: atom_id res chain seq x y z
N MET A 1 12.59 -11.59 -0.52
CA MET A 1 11.76 -11.66 0.72
C MET A 1 11.00 -10.36 0.92
N ILE A 2 9.73 -10.48 1.23
CA ILE A 2 8.84 -9.34 1.47
C ILE A 2 8.31 -9.45 2.90
N LYS A 3 8.52 -8.42 3.71
CA LYS A 3 7.96 -8.34 5.06
C LYS A 3 7.00 -7.17 5.14
N ILE A 4 5.77 -7.42 5.54
CA ILE A 4 4.73 -6.40 5.69
C ILE A 4 4.26 -6.38 7.14
N ASP A 5 4.53 -5.28 7.83
CA ASP A 5 4.07 -5.06 9.18
C ASP A 5 2.71 -4.34 9.15
N VAL A 6 1.72 -4.93 9.79
CA VAL A 6 0.35 -4.39 9.80
C VAL A 6 -0.03 -4.00 11.22
N PHE A 7 -0.38 -2.74 11.42
CA PHE A 7 -0.80 -2.19 12.70
C PHE A 7 -2.25 -1.75 12.62
N VAL A 8 -3.05 -2.10 13.62
CA VAL A 8 -4.47 -1.76 13.71
C VAL A 8 -4.66 -0.66 14.75
N GLN A 9 -4.91 0.57 14.30
CA GLN A 9 -5.19 1.70 15.15
C GLN A 9 -6.71 1.78 15.44
N ASP A 10 -7.55 1.53 14.43
CA ASP A 10 -8.99 1.49 14.56
C ASP A 10 -9.48 0.05 14.55
N ARG A 11 -10.10 -0.40 15.67
CA ARG A 11 -10.57 -1.78 15.83
C ARG A 11 -11.67 -2.18 14.86
N ASN A 12 -12.37 -1.24 14.26
CA ASN A 12 -13.44 -1.52 13.29
C ASN A 12 -12.95 -2.34 12.09
N TRP A 13 -11.67 -2.23 11.74
CA TRP A 13 -11.06 -3.05 10.71
C TRP A 13 -11.24 -4.55 10.95
N LYS A 14 -11.13 -4.98 12.21
CA LYS A 14 -11.22 -6.40 12.58
C LYS A 14 -12.63 -6.98 12.44
N LYS A 15 -13.65 -6.14 12.34
CA LYS A 15 -15.02 -6.58 12.07
C LYS A 15 -15.16 -7.18 10.67
N TYR A 16 -14.34 -6.71 9.72
CA TYR A 16 -14.35 -7.18 8.33
C TYR A 16 -13.21 -8.14 8.03
N ILE A 17 -12.05 -7.93 8.64
CA ILE A 17 -10.86 -8.78 8.48
C ILE A 17 -10.32 -9.06 9.89
N PRO A 18 -10.67 -10.22 10.49
CA PRO A 18 -10.31 -10.51 11.88
C PRO A 18 -8.80 -10.49 12.15
N ASN A 19 -8.00 -10.96 11.20
CA ASN A 19 -6.54 -10.92 11.31
C ASN A 19 -5.94 -10.23 10.08
N PRO A 20 -5.83 -8.89 10.10
CA PRO A 20 -5.36 -8.14 8.93
C PRO A 20 -3.92 -8.46 8.52
N SER A 21 -3.04 -8.68 9.49
CA SER A 21 -1.64 -9.05 9.21
C SER A 21 -1.54 -10.34 8.42
N ARG A 22 -2.24 -11.38 8.86
CA ARG A 22 -2.28 -12.67 8.18
C ARG A 22 -2.87 -12.53 6.78
N TYR A 23 -3.96 -11.79 6.66
CA TYR A 23 -4.63 -11.56 5.39
C TYR A 23 -3.68 -10.93 4.35
N ILE A 24 -3.02 -9.84 4.73
CA ILE A 24 -2.09 -9.14 3.85
C ILE A 24 -0.88 -10.02 3.51
N ASN A 25 -0.30 -10.67 4.49
CA ASN A 25 0.90 -11.50 4.26
C ASN A 25 0.64 -12.71 3.38
N HIS A 26 -0.60 -13.21 3.33
CA HIS A 26 -1.00 -14.23 2.36
C HIS A 26 -1.04 -13.71 0.93
N LYS A 27 -1.16 -12.40 0.74
CA LYS A 27 -1.26 -11.77 -0.58
C LYS A 27 0.05 -11.20 -1.09
N LYS A 28 1.11 -11.23 -0.30
CA LYS A 28 2.41 -10.67 -0.70
C LYS A 28 3.02 -11.37 -1.93
N LYS A 29 2.66 -12.61 -2.18
CA LYS A 29 3.10 -13.35 -3.38
C LYS A 29 2.68 -12.66 -4.68
N TYR A 30 1.57 -11.91 -4.66
CA TYR A 30 1.06 -11.23 -5.86
C TYR A 30 1.85 -9.98 -6.23
N ILE A 31 2.63 -9.42 -5.31
CA ILE A 31 3.49 -8.26 -5.60
C ILE A 31 4.94 -8.65 -5.88
N LYS A 32 5.28 -9.92 -5.72
CA LYS A 32 6.64 -10.41 -5.96
C LYS A 32 7.11 -10.17 -7.38
N SER A 33 6.25 -10.36 -8.38
CA SER A 33 6.63 -10.17 -9.79
C SER A 33 7.03 -8.73 -10.10
N VAL A 34 6.42 -7.75 -9.44
CA VAL A 34 6.79 -6.34 -9.58
C VAL A 34 8.19 -6.10 -9.07
N LEU A 35 8.52 -6.65 -7.90
CA LEU A 35 9.84 -6.53 -7.31
C LEU A 35 10.90 -7.22 -8.15
N ASP A 36 10.59 -8.40 -8.68
CA ASP A 36 11.49 -9.14 -9.56
C ASP A 36 11.80 -8.34 -10.82
N SER A 37 10.80 -7.69 -11.43
CA SER A 37 11.00 -6.85 -12.62
C SER A 37 11.88 -5.64 -12.34
N LEU A 38 11.88 -5.14 -11.12
CA LEU A 38 12.72 -4.02 -10.67
C LEU A 38 14.06 -4.49 -10.09
N LYS A 39 14.30 -5.80 -10.06
CA LYS A 39 15.51 -6.42 -9.47
C LYS A 39 15.69 -6.08 -7.99
N ILE A 40 14.60 -5.97 -7.26
CA ILE A 40 14.60 -5.73 -5.81
C ILE A 40 14.31 -7.04 -5.10
N LYS A 41 15.21 -7.49 -4.24
CA LYS A 41 15.14 -8.82 -3.61
C LYS A 41 14.49 -8.83 -2.24
N LYS A 42 14.72 -7.81 -1.42
CA LYS A 42 14.28 -7.77 -0.02
C LYS A 42 13.72 -6.41 0.33
N ILE A 43 12.45 -6.36 0.70
CA ILE A 43 11.81 -5.12 1.17
C ILE A 43 11.00 -5.39 2.42
N ASN A 44 10.82 -4.34 3.21
CA ASN A 44 9.79 -4.29 4.22
C ASN A 44 9.09 -2.94 4.17
N PHE A 45 7.85 -2.93 4.57
CA PHE A 45 7.04 -1.72 4.68
C PHE A 45 5.92 -1.95 5.69
N SER A 46 5.28 -0.86 6.12
CA SER A 46 4.21 -0.92 7.09
C SER A 46 2.88 -0.45 6.53
N ILE A 47 1.80 -1.05 7.02
CA ILE A 47 0.44 -0.60 6.76
C ILE A 47 -0.21 -0.30 8.10
N LEU A 48 -0.65 0.94 8.29
CA LEU A 48 -1.41 1.37 9.45
C LEU A 48 -2.90 1.41 9.07
N LEU A 49 -3.70 0.61 9.75
CA LEU A 49 -5.15 0.57 9.56
C LEU A 49 -5.79 1.54 10.54
N ALA A 50 -6.08 2.75 10.07
CA ALA A 50 -6.49 3.88 10.87
C ALA A 50 -7.97 4.22 10.68
N GLY A 51 -8.45 5.16 11.51
CA GLY A 51 -9.76 5.76 11.39
C GLY A 51 -9.66 7.17 10.80
N HIS A 52 -10.81 7.80 10.65
CA HIS A 52 -10.95 9.13 10.04
C HIS A 52 -10.12 10.21 10.78
N THR A 53 -10.21 10.24 12.10
CA THR A 53 -9.55 11.26 12.92
C THR A 53 -8.03 11.16 12.83
N GLU A 54 -7.50 9.94 12.92
CA GLU A 54 -6.06 9.70 12.84
C GLU A 54 -5.49 10.06 11.47
N ILE A 55 -6.14 9.65 10.38
CA ILE A 55 -5.62 9.95 9.04
C ILE A 55 -5.70 11.45 8.72
N LYS A 56 -6.73 12.13 9.20
CA LYS A 56 -6.85 13.59 9.07
C LYS A 56 -5.70 14.31 9.79
N LYS A 57 -5.38 13.85 11.00
CA LYS A 57 -4.27 14.35 11.80
C LYS A 57 -2.92 14.17 11.09
N LEU A 58 -2.68 12.98 10.54
CA LEU A 58 -1.47 12.68 9.80
C LEU A 58 -1.35 13.48 8.51
N ASN A 59 -2.46 13.67 7.80
CA ASN A 59 -2.50 14.45 6.58
C ASN A 59 -2.16 15.92 6.85
N LYS A 60 -2.69 16.46 7.95
CA LYS A 60 -2.37 17.84 8.40
C LYS A 60 -0.90 17.97 8.80
N LYS A 61 -0.39 17.03 9.57
CA LYS A 61 0.99 17.08 10.10
C LYS A 61 2.04 16.95 9.00
N PHE A 62 1.88 16.00 8.09
CA PHE A 62 2.92 15.64 7.12
C PHE A 62 2.70 16.22 5.73
N ARG A 63 1.46 16.54 5.36
CA ARG A 63 1.14 17.11 4.03
C ARG A 63 0.50 18.48 4.10
N LYS A 64 0.32 19.02 5.31
CA LYS A 64 -0.27 20.34 5.59
C LYS A 64 -1.67 20.50 4.99
N LYS A 65 -2.42 19.40 4.89
CA LYS A 65 -3.80 19.39 4.39
C LYS A 65 -4.73 18.99 5.53
N ASN A 66 -5.55 19.93 6.01
CA ASN A 66 -6.50 19.68 7.10
C ASN A 66 -7.76 19.00 6.58
N LYS A 67 -7.62 17.81 6.01
CA LYS A 67 -8.73 17.03 5.49
C LYS A 67 -8.44 15.54 5.58
N SER A 68 -9.50 14.74 5.58
CA SER A 68 -9.41 13.30 5.52
C SER A 68 -9.24 12.82 4.07
N THR A 69 -8.59 11.68 3.92
CA THR A 69 -8.43 10.99 2.63
C THR A 69 -8.60 9.49 2.85
N ASP A 70 -8.71 8.71 1.80
CA ASP A 70 -8.81 7.24 1.89
C ASP A 70 -7.47 6.59 2.19
N ILE A 71 -6.37 7.17 1.70
CA ILE A 71 -5.04 6.61 1.84
C ILE A 71 -3.98 7.71 1.91
N LEU A 72 -2.93 7.46 2.69
CA LEU A 72 -1.68 8.21 2.67
C LEU A 72 -0.54 7.24 2.43
N SER A 73 0.39 7.61 1.56
CA SER A 73 1.62 6.85 1.32
C SER A 73 2.82 7.75 1.58
N PHE A 74 3.79 7.23 2.33
CA PHE A 74 5.01 7.95 2.71
C PHE A 74 6.22 7.16 2.23
N PRO A 75 6.63 7.30 0.95
CA PRO A 75 7.83 6.63 0.44
C PRO A 75 9.10 7.22 1.04
N PHE A 76 10.06 6.35 1.40
CA PHE A 76 11.32 6.75 2.00
C PHE A 76 12.44 6.92 0.96
N TYR A 77 12.28 6.32 -0.22
CA TYR A 77 13.28 6.32 -1.27
C TYR A 77 12.66 6.61 -2.63
N ASN A 78 13.45 7.13 -3.55
CA ASN A 78 13.06 7.15 -4.96
C ASN A 78 13.40 5.78 -5.59
N ILE A 79 12.88 5.53 -6.79
CA ILE A 79 13.02 4.22 -7.44
C ILE A 79 14.48 3.91 -7.82
N GLU A 80 15.28 4.90 -8.14
CA GLU A 80 16.70 4.72 -8.47
C GLU A 80 17.49 4.20 -7.27
N ASP A 81 17.21 4.76 -6.09
CA ASP A 81 17.86 4.31 -4.85
C ASP A 81 17.47 2.87 -4.51
N LEU A 82 16.22 2.49 -4.76
CA LEU A 82 15.75 1.12 -4.55
C LEU A 82 16.46 0.12 -5.45
N LYS A 83 16.63 0.47 -6.72
CA LYS A 83 17.31 -0.39 -7.69
C LYS A 83 18.79 -0.59 -7.39
N GLY A 84 19.44 0.37 -6.72
CA GLY A 84 20.86 0.30 -6.36
C GLY A 84 21.18 -0.63 -5.19
N ASN A 85 20.17 -1.06 -4.42
CA ASN A 85 20.35 -1.83 -3.19
C ASN A 85 20.07 -3.32 -3.38
N LYS A 86 20.89 -4.02 -4.15
CA LYS A 86 20.64 -5.40 -4.61
C LYS A 86 20.57 -6.47 -3.53
N ASN A 87 21.25 -6.32 -2.40
CA ASN A 87 21.39 -7.38 -1.40
C ASN A 87 20.93 -7.02 0.02
N LYS A 88 20.48 -5.80 0.25
CA LYS A 88 20.05 -5.35 1.58
C LYS A 88 18.53 -5.35 1.68
N SER A 89 18.01 -5.65 2.87
CA SER A 89 16.60 -5.44 3.18
C SER A 89 16.36 -3.94 3.34
N ILE A 90 15.40 -3.39 2.60
CA ILE A 90 15.12 -1.96 2.58
C ILE A 90 13.72 -1.71 3.11
N TYR A 91 13.61 -0.78 4.07
CA TYR A 91 12.31 -0.28 4.52
C TYR A 91 11.86 0.83 3.57
N ILE A 92 10.85 0.53 2.74
CA ILE A 92 10.47 1.43 1.63
C ILE A 92 9.47 2.50 2.01
N GLY A 93 8.80 2.37 3.16
CA GLY A 93 7.90 3.41 3.64
C GLY A 93 6.65 2.91 4.34
N ASP A 94 5.71 3.82 4.56
CA ASP A 94 4.47 3.56 5.30
C ASP A 94 3.25 3.87 4.46
N ILE A 95 2.21 3.05 4.65
CA ILE A 95 0.88 3.25 4.06
C ILE A 95 -0.12 3.39 5.21
N VAL A 96 -1.00 4.38 5.12
CA VAL A 96 -2.08 4.57 6.10
C VAL A 96 -3.42 4.52 5.39
N LEU A 97 -4.32 3.66 5.84
CA LEU A 97 -5.65 3.48 5.26
C LEU A 97 -6.73 3.98 6.22
N ASN A 98 -7.80 4.58 5.65
CA ASN A 98 -8.92 5.12 6.41
C ASN A 98 -10.12 4.19 6.35
N PHE A 99 -10.49 3.62 7.51
CA PHE A 99 -11.65 2.73 7.62
C PHE A 99 -12.94 3.38 7.11
N LYS A 100 -13.14 4.66 7.42
CA LYS A 100 -14.38 5.37 7.04
C LYS A 100 -14.57 5.48 5.52
N LYS A 101 -13.49 5.55 4.77
CA LYS A 101 -13.52 5.76 3.31
C LYS A 101 -13.54 4.46 2.49
N ILE A 102 -13.41 3.31 3.14
CA ILE A 102 -13.43 2.04 2.43
C ILE A 102 -14.87 1.63 2.11
N ASP A 103 -15.08 0.98 0.97
CA ASP A 103 -16.40 0.50 0.56
C ASP A 103 -16.80 -0.72 1.41
N LYS A 104 -17.82 -0.56 2.26
CA LYS A 104 -18.26 -1.61 3.17
C LYS A 104 -19.00 -2.75 2.47
N LYS A 105 -19.55 -2.50 1.29
CA LYS A 105 -20.25 -3.54 0.49
C LYS A 105 -19.25 -4.48 -0.20
N ASN A 106 -18.10 -3.95 -0.61
CA ASN A 106 -17.04 -4.69 -1.28
C ASN A 106 -15.71 -4.51 -0.53
N PHE A 107 -15.74 -4.80 0.77
CA PHE A 107 -14.67 -4.42 1.68
C PHE A 107 -13.31 -5.00 1.27
N LYS A 108 -13.23 -6.32 1.08
CA LYS A 108 -11.94 -6.97 0.74
C LYS A 108 -11.40 -6.51 -0.61
N MET A 109 -12.26 -6.33 -1.60
CA MET A 109 -11.86 -5.86 -2.92
C MET A 109 -11.30 -4.43 -2.83
N ASP A 110 -11.98 -3.53 -2.14
CA ASP A 110 -11.54 -2.14 -1.98
C ASP A 110 -10.28 -2.05 -1.11
N PHE A 111 -10.19 -2.88 -0.07
CA PHE A 111 -9.00 -2.97 0.76
C PHE A 111 -7.77 -3.38 -0.05
N ASN A 112 -7.90 -4.42 -0.88
CA ASN A 112 -6.80 -4.87 -1.74
C ASN A 112 -6.40 -3.77 -2.73
N ARG A 113 -7.37 -3.08 -3.33
CA ARG A 113 -7.10 -1.97 -4.25
C ARG A 113 -6.28 -0.87 -3.56
N LEU A 114 -6.65 -0.50 -2.35
CA LEU A 114 -6.00 0.57 -1.62
C LEU A 114 -4.56 0.23 -1.21
N TRP A 115 -4.35 -0.94 -0.60
CA TRP A 115 -3.00 -1.26 -0.15
C TRP A 115 -2.04 -1.53 -1.32
N ILE A 116 -2.52 -2.14 -2.43
CA ILE A 116 -1.73 -2.32 -3.65
C ILE A 116 -1.35 -0.95 -4.24
N HIS A 117 -2.32 -0.04 -4.33
CA HIS A 117 -2.11 1.32 -4.82
C HIS A 117 -1.03 2.04 -3.98
N GLY A 118 -1.15 1.97 -2.66
CA GLY A 118 -0.16 2.53 -1.75
C GLY A 118 1.22 1.91 -1.91
N PHE A 119 1.28 0.60 -2.06
CA PHE A 119 2.54 -0.12 -2.30
C PHE A 119 3.24 0.37 -3.59
N LEU A 120 2.50 0.53 -4.67
CA LEU A 120 3.07 1.02 -5.93
C LEU A 120 3.62 2.45 -5.78
N HIS A 121 2.96 3.30 -4.99
CA HIS A 121 3.50 4.62 -4.66
C HIS A 121 4.80 4.53 -3.87
N LEU A 122 4.92 3.57 -2.94
CA LEU A 122 6.16 3.36 -2.19
C LEU A 122 7.31 2.97 -3.11
N LEU A 123 7.03 2.30 -4.21
CA LEU A 123 8.03 1.93 -5.21
C LEU A 123 8.37 3.06 -6.17
N GLY A 124 7.72 4.22 -6.04
CA GLY A 124 8.00 5.39 -6.87
C GLY A 124 7.07 5.58 -8.07
N TYR A 125 6.07 4.72 -8.25
CA TYR A 125 5.06 4.93 -9.28
C TYR A 125 4.21 6.15 -8.91
N LYS A 126 3.97 7.03 -9.89
CA LYS A 126 3.21 8.26 -9.72
C LYS A 126 2.10 8.33 -10.77
N HIS A 127 1.12 9.22 -10.53
CA HIS A 127 0.01 9.39 -11.46
C HIS A 127 -0.23 10.87 -11.82
N PHE A 128 0.83 11.69 -11.80
CA PHE A 128 0.75 13.12 -12.11
C PHE A 128 0.65 13.42 -13.61
N LYS A 129 1.22 12.54 -14.44
CA LYS A 129 1.18 12.65 -15.90
C LYS A 129 0.38 11.49 -16.48
N ASP A 130 -0.28 11.69 -17.61
CA ASP A 130 -1.10 10.66 -18.26
C ASP A 130 -0.35 9.35 -18.48
N LYS A 131 0.90 9.42 -18.93
CA LYS A 131 1.74 8.24 -19.14
C LYS A 131 2.01 7.48 -17.83
N ASP A 132 2.32 8.20 -16.75
CA ASP A 132 2.59 7.61 -15.44
C ASP A 132 1.32 7.00 -14.85
N PHE A 133 0.19 7.69 -14.98
CA PHE A 133 -1.12 7.20 -14.56
C PHE A 133 -1.48 5.90 -15.26
N TYR A 134 -1.32 5.86 -16.58
CA TYR A 134 -1.62 4.67 -17.39
C TYR A 134 -0.79 3.47 -16.95
N LYS A 135 0.51 3.68 -16.77
CA LYS A 135 1.48 2.64 -16.37
C LYS A 135 1.13 2.07 -14.98
N MET A 136 0.89 2.94 -14.01
CA MET A 136 0.54 2.55 -12.66
C MET A 136 -0.82 1.83 -12.61
N ASN A 137 -1.82 2.36 -13.29
CA ASN A 137 -3.16 1.80 -13.35
C ASN A 137 -3.16 0.40 -13.99
N LYS A 138 -2.40 0.21 -15.05
CA LYS A 138 -2.25 -1.09 -15.72
C LYS A 138 -1.63 -2.13 -14.78
N LEU A 139 -0.60 -1.74 -14.06
CA LEU A 139 0.08 -2.62 -13.11
C LEU A 139 -0.82 -2.97 -11.92
N GLU A 140 -1.52 -2.00 -11.37
CA GLU A 140 -2.48 -2.19 -10.29
C GLU A 140 -3.56 -3.19 -10.69
N LYS A 141 -4.18 -3.00 -11.87
CA LYS A 141 -5.20 -3.91 -12.38
C LYS A 141 -4.68 -5.33 -12.61
N LYS A 142 -3.46 -5.47 -13.09
CA LYS A 142 -2.82 -6.78 -13.30
C LYS A 142 -2.67 -7.54 -11.99
N ILE A 143 -2.22 -6.87 -10.93
CA ILE A 143 -2.06 -7.47 -9.61
C ILE A 143 -3.43 -7.86 -9.03
N LEU A 144 -4.41 -6.96 -9.09
CA LEU A 144 -5.75 -7.20 -8.57
C LEU A 144 -6.46 -8.35 -9.29
N LYS A 145 -6.25 -8.48 -10.58
CA LYS A 145 -6.80 -9.59 -11.36
C LYS A 145 -6.26 -10.93 -10.87
N LYS A 146 -4.98 -11.01 -10.54
CA LYS A 146 -4.37 -12.23 -9.98
C LYS A 146 -4.96 -12.56 -8.60
N ILE A 147 -5.16 -11.57 -7.75
CA ILE A 147 -5.77 -11.75 -6.44
C ILE A 147 -7.19 -12.30 -6.57
N LYS A 148 -7.99 -11.74 -7.48
CA LYS A 148 -9.38 -12.14 -7.72
C LYS A 148 -9.49 -13.54 -8.30
N GLY A 149 -8.56 -13.94 -9.18
CA GLY A 149 -8.56 -15.25 -9.83
C GLY A 149 -8.15 -16.41 -8.93
N ASN A 150 -7.72 -16.11 -7.72
CA ASN A 150 -7.31 -17.10 -6.72
C ASN A 150 -8.09 -16.87 -5.41
#